data_c7ff94712e7a056d800e475be6ad238f
#
_entry.id   c7ff94712e7a056d800e475be6ad238f
#
_cell.length_a   1.000
_cell.length_b   1.000
_cell.length_c   1.000
_cell.angle_alpha   90.00
_cell.angle_beta   90.00
_cell.angle_gamma   90.00
#
_symmetry.space_group_name_H-M   'P 1'
#
loop_
_entity.id
_entity.type
_entity.pdbx_description
1 polymer ?
#
loop_
_entity_poly.entity_id
_entity_poly.type
_entity_poly.pdbx_seq_one_letter_code
_entity_poly.pdbx_strand_id
1 'polypeptide(L)'
;YKAGFEIDNNHETLLINYAGAFQIKGDFENSKKILKILHEKFPNNIIAHKMYSSVNNYNKNIEHQTVMQNKLKNEKLSYFDKATLCFALAKSYTDQKNHKESSNYFIKGNENMFKTYKNANINKQIELFQKIKSEFELYKFENKNQNDEPRLIFIVGLPRSGTTLTHQIISSHSKVYGAGELPVLKNAFLKNNQLELREDALIKNLNVGKFSSKILSKFMVYDKNSIILDKAPLNFMWIGHIHLLFPDAKIIHINRNIKDTALSIYKNMFDASALTWTYNQEHLIKFIELYKDLMKFWKLKLPNLIYECDYEKLVNDQENETKKLIKFCNLDWEDNCIDHTKNKTGIKTVSLAQARKPVYKSSVNLYETYVQYLPFLIFHYLVQTEKH
;
A
#
# COMPACT_ATOMS: atom_id res chain seq x y z
N TYR A 1 -10.56 10.70 -21.39
CA TYR A 1 -9.20 11.06 -21.89
C TYR A 1 -9.07 10.86 -23.40
N LYS A 2 -9.61 9.75 -23.99
CA LYS A 2 -9.49 9.49 -25.44
C LYS A 2 -10.03 10.67 -26.27
N ALA A 3 -11.26 11.08 -26.04
CA ALA A 3 -11.89 12.20 -26.76
C ALA A 3 -11.09 13.52 -26.57
N GLY A 4 -10.60 13.79 -25.36
CA GLY A 4 -9.76 14.97 -25.12
C GLY A 4 -8.43 14.93 -25.90
N PHE A 5 -7.81 13.75 -26.00
CA PHE A 5 -6.57 13.55 -26.76
C PHE A 5 -6.77 13.72 -28.27
N GLU A 6 -7.93 13.32 -28.79
CA GLU A 6 -8.29 13.52 -30.20
C GLU A 6 -8.55 14.99 -30.54
N ILE A 7 -9.01 15.80 -29.57
CA ILE A 7 -9.23 17.24 -29.75
C ILE A 7 -7.93 18.03 -29.60
N ASP A 8 -7.19 17.76 -28.52
CA ASP A 8 -5.92 18.44 -28.21
C ASP A 8 -4.90 17.48 -27.59
N ASN A 9 -3.94 17.05 -28.39
CA ASN A 9 -2.84 16.20 -27.94
C ASN A 9 -1.61 17.00 -27.48
N ASN A 10 -1.75 18.30 -27.25
CA ASN A 10 -0.68 19.20 -26.78
C ASN A 10 -0.95 19.73 -25.37
N HIS A 11 -1.72 19.00 -24.57
CA HIS A 11 -2.05 19.37 -23.19
C HIS A 11 -1.34 18.44 -22.19
N GLU A 12 -0.35 18.98 -21.49
CA GLU A 12 0.57 18.23 -20.60
C GLU A 12 -0.19 17.37 -19.56
N THR A 13 -1.08 17.98 -18.78
CA THR A 13 -1.87 17.29 -17.75
C THR A 13 -2.76 16.19 -18.33
N LEU A 14 -3.33 16.41 -19.52
CA LEU A 14 -4.14 15.41 -20.20
C LEU A 14 -3.30 14.19 -20.57
N LEU A 15 -2.11 14.39 -21.12
CA LEU A 15 -1.21 13.30 -21.50
C LEU A 15 -0.76 12.49 -20.28
N ILE A 16 -0.40 13.15 -19.15
CA ILE A 16 -0.07 12.50 -17.89
C ILE A 16 -1.22 11.62 -17.41
N ASN A 17 -2.44 12.19 -17.33
CA ASN A 17 -3.61 11.49 -16.84
C ASN A 17 -4.04 10.34 -17.78
N TYR A 18 -3.90 10.53 -19.08
CA TYR A 18 -4.23 9.50 -20.07
C TYR A 18 -3.27 8.31 -20.00
N ALA A 19 -1.95 8.59 -19.89
CA ALA A 19 -0.95 7.55 -19.66
C ALA A 19 -1.19 6.80 -18.34
N GLY A 20 -1.54 7.52 -17.27
CA GLY A 20 -1.90 6.94 -15.97
C GLY A 20 -3.14 6.07 -16.03
N ALA A 21 -4.17 6.48 -16.79
CA ALA A 21 -5.37 5.69 -16.98
C ALA A 21 -5.09 4.35 -17.69
N PHE A 22 -4.20 4.34 -18.68
CA PHE A 22 -3.72 3.10 -19.30
C PHE A 22 -2.97 2.21 -18.29
N GLN A 23 -2.10 2.79 -17.45
CA GLN A 23 -1.43 2.02 -16.40
C GLN A 23 -2.44 1.38 -15.44
N ILE A 24 -3.42 2.14 -14.94
CA ILE A 24 -4.49 1.63 -14.06
C ILE A 24 -5.24 0.46 -14.69
N LYS A 25 -5.46 0.49 -16.00
CA LYS A 25 -6.06 -0.62 -16.76
C LYS A 25 -5.10 -1.79 -17.02
N GLY A 26 -3.80 -1.62 -16.80
CA GLY A 26 -2.76 -2.61 -17.13
C GLY A 26 -2.30 -2.57 -18.59
N ASP A 27 -2.72 -1.58 -19.36
CA ASP A 27 -2.32 -1.39 -20.75
C ASP A 27 -1.01 -0.58 -20.83
N PHE A 28 0.10 -1.24 -20.50
CA PHE A 28 1.41 -0.60 -20.40
C PHE A 28 1.97 -0.18 -21.77
N GLU A 29 1.59 -0.85 -22.85
CA GLU A 29 2.04 -0.51 -24.19
C GLU A 29 1.45 0.83 -24.66
N ASN A 30 0.14 1.02 -24.51
CA ASN A 30 -0.48 2.30 -24.85
C ASN A 30 -0.04 3.41 -23.89
N SER A 31 0.15 3.12 -22.61
CA SER A 31 0.76 4.09 -21.68
C SER A 31 2.14 4.55 -22.19
N LYS A 32 3.00 3.61 -22.62
CA LYS A 32 4.33 3.93 -23.13
C LYS A 32 4.31 4.81 -24.37
N LYS A 33 3.33 4.59 -25.28
CA LYS A 33 3.14 5.44 -26.47
C LYS A 33 2.81 6.89 -26.08
N ILE A 34 1.84 7.08 -25.17
CA ILE A 34 1.46 8.42 -24.70
C ILE A 34 2.62 9.10 -23.98
N LEU A 35 3.40 8.37 -23.16
CA LEU A 35 4.55 8.91 -22.44
C LEU A 35 5.69 9.32 -23.37
N LYS A 36 5.86 8.65 -24.53
CA LYS A 36 6.80 9.12 -25.58
C LYS A 36 6.38 10.47 -26.14
N ILE A 37 5.09 10.63 -26.50
CA ILE A 37 4.56 11.92 -26.96
C ILE A 37 4.77 13.00 -25.91
N LEU A 38 4.53 12.67 -24.64
CA LEU A 38 4.74 13.59 -23.52
C LEU A 38 6.21 14.03 -23.40
N HIS A 39 7.17 13.11 -23.54
CA HIS A 39 8.60 13.44 -23.50
C HIS A 39 9.05 14.31 -24.67
N GLU A 40 8.51 14.09 -25.86
CA GLU A 40 8.82 14.89 -27.05
C GLU A 40 8.30 16.31 -26.92
N LYS A 41 7.06 16.48 -26.44
CA LYS A 41 6.39 17.78 -26.31
C LYS A 41 6.78 18.55 -25.04
N PHE A 42 6.98 17.83 -23.92
CA PHE A 42 7.25 18.38 -22.60
C PHE A 42 8.50 17.74 -21.96
N PRO A 43 9.69 17.95 -22.54
CA PRO A 43 10.90 17.24 -22.13
C PRO A 43 11.34 17.56 -20.71
N ASN A 44 10.83 18.65 -20.10
CA ASN A 44 11.15 19.05 -18.74
C ASN A 44 10.21 18.48 -17.68
N ASN A 45 9.17 17.73 -18.06
CA ASN A 45 8.27 17.10 -17.14
C ASN A 45 8.93 15.91 -16.41
N ILE A 46 9.23 16.09 -15.15
CA ILE A 46 9.94 15.09 -14.33
C ILE A 46 9.04 13.91 -13.99
N ILE A 47 7.72 14.13 -13.78
CA ILE A 47 6.75 13.07 -13.50
C ILE A 47 6.67 12.09 -14.69
N ALA A 48 6.73 12.60 -15.92
CA ALA A 48 6.75 11.79 -17.14
C ALA A 48 7.93 10.79 -17.14
N HIS A 49 9.11 11.21 -16.69
CA HIS A 49 10.28 10.34 -16.60
C HIS A 49 10.06 9.18 -15.62
N LYS A 50 9.45 9.43 -14.45
CA LYS A 50 9.10 8.39 -13.49
C LYS A 50 8.06 7.43 -14.04
N MET A 51 7.00 7.96 -14.67
CA MET A 51 5.95 7.14 -15.27
C MET A 51 6.50 6.27 -16.40
N TYR A 52 7.34 6.83 -17.27
CA TYR A 52 7.99 6.07 -18.34
C TYR A 52 8.93 4.99 -17.79
N SER A 53 9.71 5.32 -16.75
CA SER A 53 10.58 4.36 -16.08
C SER A 53 9.79 3.16 -15.54
N SER A 54 8.59 3.36 -15.02
CA SER A 54 7.76 2.29 -14.46
C SER A 54 7.30 1.25 -15.50
N VAL A 55 7.17 1.63 -16.77
CA VAL A 55 6.72 0.77 -17.87
C VAL A 55 7.86 0.36 -18.84
N ASN A 56 9.04 0.95 -18.69
CA ASN A 56 10.20 0.62 -19.51
C ASN A 56 11.03 -0.53 -18.91
N ASN A 57 11.71 -1.29 -19.77
CA ASN A 57 12.69 -2.31 -19.37
C ASN A 57 14.10 -1.86 -19.79
N TYR A 58 14.95 -1.59 -18.81
CA TYR A 58 16.30 -1.05 -19.03
C TYR A 58 17.37 -2.10 -19.31
N ASN A 59 17.04 -3.39 -19.40
CA ASN A 59 17.97 -4.42 -19.86
C ASN A 59 18.30 -4.28 -21.36
N LYS A 60 17.41 -3.60 -22.13
CA LYS A 60 17.52 -3.51 -23.59
C LYS A 60 17.87 -2.12 -24.12
N ASN A 61 17.49 -1.07 -23.39
CA ASN A 61 17.72 0.31 -23.82
C ASN A 61 17.93 1.23 -22.61
N ILE A 62 19.07 1.88 -22.55
CA ILE A 62 19.52 2.78 -21.47
C ILE A 62 19.51 4.26 -21.85
N GLU A 63 19.10 4.66 -23.06
CA GLU A 63 19.11 6.07 -23.51
C GLU A 63 18.35 6.97 -22.53
N HIS A 64 17.14 6.55 -22.15
CA HIS A 64 16.34 7.30 -21.18
C HIS A 64 17.02 7.42 -19.81
N GLN A 65 17.81 6.42 -19.37
CA GLN A 65 18.60 6.50 -18.14
C GLN A 65 19.62 7.63 -18.21
N THR A 66 20.33 7.76 -19.33
CA THR A 66 21.29 8.85 -19.56
C THR A 66 20.61 10.23 -19.54
N VAL A 67 19.42 10.34 -20.13
CA VAL A 67 18.61 11.58 -20.07
C VAL A 67 18.29 11.94 -18.63
N MET A 68 17.82 10.99 -17.82
CA MET A 68 17.52 11.22 -16.40
C MET A 68 18.74 11.62 -15.58
N GLN A 69 19.92 10.98 -15.83
CA GLN A 69 21.17 11.33 -15.18
C GLN A 69 21.61 12.77 -15.50
N ASN A 70 21.49 13.18 -16.76
CA ASN A 70 21.84 14.55 -17.17
C ASN A 70 20.88 15.58 -16.56
N LYS A 71 19.56 15.28 -16.49
CA LYS A 71 18.62 16.17 -15.82
C LYS A 71 18.91 16.31 -14.32
N LEU A 72 19.31 15.24 -13.65
CA LEU A 72 19.62 15.26 -12.22
C LEU A 72 20.82 16.15 -11.87
N LYS A 73 21.70 16.48 -12.83
CA LYS A 73 22.81 17.42 -12.64
C LYS A 73 22.34 18.88 -12.47
N ASN A 74 21.08 19.19 -12.81
CA ASN A 74 20.53 20.52 -12.64
C ASN A 74 20.30 20.84 -11.15
N GLU A 75 21.10 21.73 -10.60
CA GLU A 75 21.02 22.13 -9.19
C GLU A 75 19.71 22.85 -8.83
N LYS A 76 19.04 23.47 -9.81
CA LYS A 76 17.77 24.22 -9.62
C LYS A 76 16.55 23.32 -9.42
N LEU A 77 16.68 22.00 -9.60
CA LEU A 77 15.57 21.07 -9.36
C LEU A 77 15.13 21.12 -7.88
N SER A 78 13.82 21.07 -7.68
CA SER A 78 13.24 20.88 -6.34
C SER A 78 13.67 19.56 -5.72
N TYR A 79 13.60 19.44 -4.39
CA TYR A 79 13.84 18.16 -3.72
C TYR A 79 12.89 17.05 -4.21
N PHE A 80 11.63 17.40 -4.48
CA PHE A 80 10.65 16.46 -5.05
C PHE A 80 11.08 15.97 -6.43
N ASP A 81 11.54 16.85 -7.32
CA ASP A 81 11.98 16.48 -8.67
C ASP A 81 13.25 15.63 -8.62
N LYS A 82 14.21 16.00 -7.78
CA LYS A 82 15.43 15.20 -7.54
C LYS A 82 15.07 13.80 -7.03
N ALA A 83 14.16 13.70 -6.07
CA ALA A 83 13.68 12.43 -5.57
C ALA A 83 13.02 11.59 -6.68
N THR A 84 12.14 12.21 -7.46
CA THR A 84 11.40 11.55 -8.55
C THR A 84 12.36 10.93 -9.58
N LEU A 85 13.40 11.67 -10.00
CA LEU A 85 14.43 11.17 -10.89
C LEU A 85 15.28 10.05 -10.24
N CYS A 86 15.61 10.21 -8.95
CA CYS A 86 16.37 9.19 -8.23
C CYS A 86 15.61 7.87 -8.14
N PHE A 87 14.31 7.85 -7.82
CA PHE A 87 13.52 6.64 -7.82
C PHE A 87 13.40 6.01 -9.23
N ALA A 88 13.30 6.83 -10.28
CA ALA A 88 13.28 6.35 -11.66
C ALA A 88 14.62 5.73 -12.07
N LEU A 89 15.75 6.34 -11.69
CA LEU A 89 17.09 5.82 -11.89
C LEU A 89 17.34 4.55 -11.07
N ALA A 90 16.92 4.52 -9.82
CA ALA A 90 17.03 3.32 -8.99
C ALA A 90 16.33 2.11 -9.63
N LYS A 91 15.13 2.33 -10.20
CA LYS A 91 14.41 1.29 -10.96
C LYS A 91 15.18 0.85 -12.20
N SER A 92 15.77 1.79 -12.94
CA SER A 92 16.54 1.43 -14.15
C SER A 92 17.76 0.55 -13.82
N TYR A 93 18.47 0.85 -12.74
CA TYR A 93 19.58 0.02 -12.25
C TYR A 93 19.10 -1.31 -11.65
N THR A 94 17.91 -1.33 -11.02
CA THR A 94 17.31 -2.60 -10.56
C THR A 94 17.06 -3.55 -11.72
N ASP A 95 16.53 -3.07 -12.84
CA ASP A 95 16.32 -3.88 -14.06
C ASP A 95 17.64 -4.48 -14.58
N GLN A 96 18.73 -3.71 -14.52
CA GLN A 96 20.07 -4.14 -14.93
C GLN A 96 20.77 -5.02 -13.87
N LYS A 97 20.11 -5.35 -12.76
CA LYS A 97 20.67 -6.09 -11.63
C LYS A 97 21.89 -5.40 -10.97
N ASN A 98 22.08 -4.11 -11.22
CA ASN A 98 23.10 -3.31 -10.54
C ASN A 98 22.57 -2.82 -9.20
N HIS A 99 22.57 -3.70 -8.20
CA HIS A 99 21.98 -3.43 -6.89
C HIS A 99 22.73 -2.36 -6.10
N LYS A 100 24.02 -2.18 -6.34
CA LYS A 100 24.82 -1.12 -5.72
C LYS A 100 24.32 0.26 -6.14
N GLU A 101 24.30 0.54 -7.45
CA GLU A 101 23.83 1.83 -7.96
C GLU A 101 22.33 2.03 -7.69
N SER A 102 21.54 0.98 -7.82
CA SER A 102 20.12 1.02 -7.44
C SER A 102 19.94 1.48 -5.99
N SER A 103 20.71 0.92 -5.05
CA SER A 103 20.66 1.31 -3.62
C SER A 103 21.11 2.75 -3.40
N ASN A 104 22.20 3.20 -4.07
CA ASN A 104 22.67 4.59 -4.00
C ASN A 104 21.57 5.57 -4.43
N TYR A 105 20.85 5.27 -5.49
CA TYR A 105 19.75 6.12 -5.95
C TYR A 105 18.51 6.02 -5.05
N PHE A 106 18.21 4.87 -4.42
CA PHE A 106 17.15 4.78 -3.42
C PHE A 106 17.48 5.64 -2.19
N ILE A 107 18.72 5.63 -1.69
CA ILE A 107 19.15 6.47 -0.57
C ILE A 107 18.94 7.95 -0.95
N LYS A 108 19.50 8.40 -2.07
CA LYS A 108 19.36 9.79 -2.53
C LYS A 108 17.89 10.19 -2.76
N GLY A 109 17.09 9.29 -3.30
CA GLY A 109 15.66 9.51 -3.53
C GLY A 109 14.90 9.72 -2.22
N ASN A 110 15.12 8.85 -1.24
CA ASN A 110 14.48 8.96 0.07
C ASN A 110 14.94 10.22 0.84
N GLU A 111 16.23 10.54 0.85
CA GLU A 111 16.75 11.78 1.46
C GLU A 111 16.11 13.04 0.87
N ASN A 112 15.98 13.10 -0.45
CA ASN A 112 15.34 14.24 -1.11
C ASN A 112 13.84 14.29 -0.81
N MET A 113 13.14 13.15 -0.80
CA MET A 113 11.73 13.11 -0.38
C MET A 113 11.56 13.56 1.06
N PHE A 114 12.41 13.11 1.97
CA PHE A 114 12.36 13.53 3.37
C PHE A 114 12.55 15.04 3.52
N LYS A 115 13.48 15.63 2.78
CA LYS A 115 13.69 17.09 2.73
C LYS A 115 12.48 17.85 2.17
N THR A 116 11.68 17.24 1.33
CA THR A 116 10.44 17.86 0.80
C THR A 116 9.42 18.11 1.92
N TYR A 117 9.41 17.25 2.96
CA TYR A 117 8.49 17.33 4.09
C TYR A 117 9.16 17.95 5.31
N LYS A 118 9.23 19.30 5.36
CA LYS A 118 9.94 20.08 6.42
C LYS A 118 9.62 19.67 7.86
N ASN A 119 8.43 19.12 8.11
CA ASN A 119 7.93 18.72 9.44
C ASN A 119 7.74 17.21 9.57
N ALA A 120 8.44 16.41 8.74
CA ALA A 120 8.36 14.95 8.86
C ALA A 120 8.92 14.51 10.22
N ASN A 121 8.04 14.04 11.10
CA ASN A 121 8.38 13.64 12.46
C ASN A 121 7.57 12.37 12.82
N ILE A 122 8.26 11.37 13.32
CA ILE A 122 7.66 10.10 13.76
C ILE A 122 6.90 10.24 15.09
N ASN A 123 7.12 11.29 15.88
CA ASN A 123 6.50 11.45 17.20
C ASN A 123 4.96 11.46 17.15
N LYS A 124 4.38 12.09 16.10
CA LYS A 124 2.93 12.07 15.92
C LYS A 124 2.36 10.66 15.72
N GLN A 125 3.11 9.79 15.04
CA GLN A 125 2.73 8.38 14.91
C GLN A 125 2.84 7.67 16.26
N ILE A 126 3.90 7.92 17.02
CA ILE A 126 4.10 7.35 18.37
C ILE A 126 2.92 7.74 19.27
N GLU A 127 2.61 9.03 19.34
CA GLU A 127 1.48 9.57 20.14
C GLU A 127 0.14 8.94 19.73
N LEU A 128 -0.13 8.85 18.42
CA LEU A 128 -1.35 8.24 17.90
C LEU A 128 -1.48 6.76 18.32
N PHE A 129 -0.40 5.98 18.17
CA PHE A 129 -0.42 4.55 18.52
C PHE A 129 -0.59 4.35 20.03
N GLN A 130 0.10 5.15 20.85
CA GLN A 130 -0.08 5.14 22.30
C GLN A 130 -1.52 5.49 22.70
N LYS A 131 -2.10 6.52 22.06
CA LYS A 131 -3.48 6.93 22.32
C LYS A 131 -4.47 5.83 21.94
N ILE A 132 -4.30 5.18 20.77
CA ILE A 132 -5.14 4.05 20.36
C ILE A 132 -5.05 2.91 21.39
N LYS A 133 -3.86 2.53 21.82
CA LYS A 133 -3.70 1.47 22.84
C LYS A 133 -4.39 1.85 24.14
N SER A 134 -4.18 3.08 24.65
CA SER A 134 -4.78 3.53 25.91
C SER A 134 -6.30 3.54 25.87
N GLU A 135 -6.93 3.87 24.74
CA GLU A 135 -8.39 3.81 24.58
C GLU A 135 -8.95 2.39 24.78
N PHE A 136 -8.19 1.37 24.38
CA PHE A 136 -8.64 -0.03 24.44
C PHE A 136 -8.01 -0.84 25.59
N GLU A 137 -7.11 -0.28 26.38
CA GLU A 137 -6.37 -1.02 27.40
C GLU A 137 -7.29 -1.66 28.44
N LEU A 138 -8.23 -0.90 28.97
CA LEU A 138 -9.23 -1.37 29.94
C LEU A 138 -10.53 -1.83 29.29
N TYR A 139 -10.71 -1.59 28.01
CA TYR A 139 -11.92 -1.96 27.30
C TYR A 139 -12.06 -3.49 27.20
N LYS A 140 -13.21 -4.02 27.59
CA LYS A 140 -13.57 -5.44 27.46
C LYS A 140 -14.55 -5.56 26.29
N PHE A 141 -14.13 -6.28 25.27
CA PHE A 141 -15.03 -6.59 24.17
C PHE A 141 -16.05 -7.64 24.59
N GLU A 142 -17.33 -7.40 24.29
CA GLU A 142 -18.39 -8.37 24.49
C GLU A 142 -18.34 -9.42 23.38
N ASN A 143 -18.54 -10.69 23.72
CA ASN A 143 -18.74 -11.75 22.74
C ASN A 143 -20.13 -11.58 22.13
N LYS A 144 -20.22 -10.93 20.99
CA LYS A 144 -21.45 -10.89 20.20
C LYS A 144 -21.46 -12.07 19.25
N ASN A 145 -22.62 -12.76 19.13
CA ASN A 145 -22.80 -13.75 18.08
C ASN A 145 -22.60 -13.05 16.73
N GLN A 146 -21.64 -13.54 15.95
CA GLN A 146 -21.41 -13.02 14.61
C GLN A 146 -22.49 -13.54 13.67
N ASN A 147 -23.01 -12.69 12.80
CA ASN A 147 -23.86 -13.11 11.69
C ASN A 147 -23.04 -13.89 10.66
N ASP A 148 -23.66 -14.86 10.00
CA ASP A 148 -22.97 -15.72 9.03
C ASP A 148 -22.53 -14.97 7.77
N GLU A 149 -23.19 -13.85 7.43
CA GLU A 149 -22.87 -13.06 6.24
C GLU A 149 -22.24 -11.71 6.60
N PRO A 150 -20.92 -11.56 6.48
CA PRO A 150 -20.26 -10.27 6.69
C PRO A 150 -20.65 -9.29 5.58
N ARG A 151 -20.87 -8.02 5.91
CA ARG A 151 -21.05 -6.94 4.92
C ARG A 151 -19.74 -6.24 4.58
N LEU A 152 -18.74 -6.37 5.43
CA LEU A 152 -17.45 -5.70 5.30
C LEU A 152 -16.31 -6.70 5.51
N ILE A 153 -15.33 -6.64 4.63
CA ILE A 153 -14.05 -7.33 4.76
C ILE A 153 -12.94 -6.28 4.73
N PHE A 154 -12.01 -6.34 5.68
CA PHE A 154 -10.87 -5.44 5.77
C PHE A 154 -9.57 -6.22 5.56
N ILE A 155 -8.75 -5.80 4.61
CA ILE A 155 -7.37 -6.27 4.45
C ILE A 155 -6.44 -5.22 5.04
N VAL A 156 -5.69 -5.63 6.07
CA VAL A 156 -4.79 -4.77 6.83
C VAL A 156 -3.36 -5.31 6.84
N GLY A 157 -2.40 -4.47 7.22
CA GLY A 157 -0.98 -4.83 7.33
C GLY A 157 -0.08 -3.66 6.99
N LEU A 158 1.20 -3.91 6.79
CA LEU A 158 2.11 -2.88 6.28
C LEU A 158 1.87 -2.64 4.77
N PRO A 159 2.08 -1.42 4.28
CA PRO A 159 2.20 -1.21 2.84
C PRO A 159 3.23 -2.20 2.25
N ARG A 160 2.97 -2.71 1.05
CA ARG A 160 3.88 -3.64 0.35
C ARG A 160 4.01 -5.05 0.96
N SER A 161 3.17 -5.41 1.92
CA SER A 161 3.15 -6.77 2.48
C SER A 161 2.44 -7.82 1.61
N GLY A 162 1.79 -7.43 0.50
CA GLY A 162 0.99 -8.36 -0.34
C GLY A 162 -0.52 -8.09 -0.26
N THR A 163 -0.95 -7.05 0.44
CA THR A 163 -2.36 -6.67 0.60
C THR A 163 -3.09 -6.50 -0.74
N THR A 164 -2.41 -6.03 -1.80
CA THR A 164 -3.03 -5.86 -3.12
C THR A 164 -3.26 -7.20 -3.83
N LEU A 165 -2.35 -8.18 -3.69
CA LEU A 165 -2.54 -9.52 -4.21
C LEU A 165 -3.76 -10.18 -3.57
N THR A 166 -3.83 -10.17 -2.24
CA THR A 166 -4.96 -10.73 -1.48
C THR A 166 -6.28 -10.03 -1.83
N HIS A 167 -6.26 -8.71 -2.02
CA HIS A 167 -7.42 -7.97 -2.50
C HIS A 167 -7.88 -8.46 -3.88
N GLN A 168 -6.97 -8.65 -4.84
CA GLN A 168 -7.33 -9.13 -6.18
C GLN A 168 -7.91 -10.56 -6.12
N ILE A 169 -7.35 -11.42 -5.30
CA ILE A 169 -7.85 -12.78 -5.09
C ILE A 169 -9.31 -12.75 -4.57
N ILE A 170 -9.56 -12.08 -3.45
CA ILE A 170 -10.87 -12.07 -2.80
C ILE A 170 -11.90 -11.29 -3.64
N SER A 171 -11.51 -10.19 -4.28
CA SER A 171 -12.41 -9.41 -5.15
C SER A 171 -12.68 -10.06 -6.52
N SER A 172 -12.10 -11.22 -6.80
CA SER A 172 -12.48 -12.06 -7.94
C SER A 172 -13.74 -12.89 -7.67
N HIS A 173 -14.17 -12.97 -6.41
CA HIS A 173 -15.41 -13.64 -6.02
C HIS A 173 -16.63 -12.81 -6.40
N SER A 174 -17.68 -13.44 -6.97
CA SER A 174 -18.86 -12.77 -7.54
C SER A 174 -19.66 -11.94 -6.52
N LYS A 175 -19.68 -12.33 -5.24
CA LYS A 175 -20.37 -11.62 -4.14
C LYS A 175 -19.56 -10.46 -3.56
N VAL A 176 -18.31 -10.21 -3.99
CA VAL A 176 -17.41 -9.25 -3.37
C VAL A 176 -17.12 -8.05 -4.27
N TYR A 177 -17.39 -6.86 -3.79
CA TYR A 177 -16.98 -5.62 -4.42
C TYR A 177 -15.63 -5.15 -3.87
N GLY A 178 -14.59 -5.22 -4.68
CA GLY A 178 -13.24 -4.73 -4.33
C GLY A 178 -13.16 -3.21 -4.39
N ALA A 179 -13.30 -2.54 -3.27
CA ALA A 179 -13.34 -1.08 -3.18
C ALA A 179 -11.95 -0.40 -3.20
N GLY A 180 -10.87 -1.18 -3.10
CA GLY A 180 -9.51 -0.65 -3.05
C GLY A 180 -9.17 0.00 -1.70
N GLU A 181 -8.41 1.10 -1.71
CA GLU A 181 -8.01 1.84 -0.51
C GLU A 181 -8.97 2.99 -0.23
N LEU A 182 -9.94 2.76 0.66
CA LEU A 182 -10.92 3.76 1.01
C LEU A 182 -10.44 4.63 2.18
N PRO A 183 -10.58 5.96 2.11
CA PRO A 183 -10.23 6.84 3.22
C PRO A 183 -11.33 6.89 4.31
N VAL A 184 -12.31 5.98 4.27
CA VAL A 184 -13.53 6.04 5.11
C VAL A 184 -13.19 6.00 6.59
N LEU A 185 -12.41 4.99 7.05
CA LEU A 185 -12.04 4.86 8.45
C LEU A 185 -11.08 5.96 8.90
N LYS A 186 -10.06 6.25 8.09
CA LYS A 186 -9.13 7.35 8.37
C LYS A 186 -9.89 8.66 8.61
N ASN A 187 -10.80 9.02 7.72
CA ASN A 187 -11.58 10.27 7.83
C ASN A 187 -12.62 10.24 8.96
N ALA A 188 -13.04 9.05 9.40
CA ALA A 188 -13.95 8.90 10.53
C ALA A 188 -13.23 9.10 11.86
N PHE A 189 -12.01 8.60 12.00
CA PHE A 189 -11.31 8.55 13.28
C PHE A 189 -10.29 9.67 13.48
N LEU A 190 -9.69 10.23 12.40
CA LEU A 190 -8.70 11.28 12.51
C LEU A 190 -9.29 12.68 12.26
N LYS A 191 -8.80 13.67 12.99
CA LYS A 191 -9.04 15.09 12.69
C LYS A 191 -8.41 15.44 11.35
N ASN A 192 -9.11 16.15 10.49
CA ASN A 192 -8.74 16.67 9.16
C ASN A 192 -7.24 16.59 8.81
N ASN A 193 -6.80 15.45 8.26
CA ASN A 193 -5.40 15.19 7.87
C ASN A 193 -4.34 15.29 8.98
N GLN A 194 -4.73 15.44 10.23
CA GLN A 194 -3.86 15.36 11.40
C GLN A 194 -3.80 13.90 11.88
N LEU A 195 -2.67 13.49 12.44
CA LEU A 195 -2.51 12.20 13.09
C LEU A 195 -3.00 12.29 14.56
N GLU A 196 -4.24 12.72 14.73
CA GLU A 196 -4.88 12.93 16.03
C GLU A 196 -6.31 12.38 16.01
N LEU A 197 -6.69 11.61 17.04
CA LEU A 197 -8.02 11.08 17.15
C LEU A 197 -9.06 12.19 17.35
N ARG A 198 -10.20 12.03 16.69
CA ARG A 198 -11.37 12.89 16.91
C ARG A 198 -11.98 12.60 18.28
N GLU A 199 -12.49 13.64 18.94
CA GLU A 199 -13.15 13.52 20.25
C GLU A 199 -14.37 12.58 20.21
N ASP A 200 -15.15 12.60 19.12
CA ASP A 200 -16.31 11.73 18.93
C ASP A 200 -15.95 10.28 18.56
N ALA A 201 -14.69 10.00 18.28
CA ALA A 201 -14.14 8.67 18.03
C ALA A 201 -13.51 8.02 19.28
N LEU A 202 -13.31 8.79 20.36
CA LEU A 202 -12.85 8.24 21.64
C LEU A 202 -13.94 7.33 22.22
N ILE A 203 -13.54 6.18 22.79
CA ILE A 203 -14.49 5.15 23.27
C ILE A 203 -15.52 5.74 24.24
N LYS A 204 -15.08 6.61 25.16
CA LYS A 204 -15.95 7.27 26.15
C LYS A 204 -17.04 8.16 25.55
N ASN A 205 -16.83 8.67 24.32
CA ASN A 205 -17.72 9.59 23.61
C ASN A 205 -18.45 8.91 22.45
N LEU A 206 -18.11 7.66 22.15
CA LEU A 206 -18.54 6.96 20.93
C LEU A 206 -19.98 6.47 21.06
N ASN A 207 -20.90 7.09 20.30
CA ASN A 207 -22.21 6.50 20.07
C ASN A 207 -22.11 5.45 18.96
N VAL A 208 -21.95 4.18 19.37
CA VAL A 208 -21.69 3.04 18.45
C VAL A 208 -22.75 2.96 17.35
N GLY A 209 -24.05 3.00 17.69
CA GLY A 209 -25.13 2.86 16.70
C GLY A 209 -25.15 3.98 15.65
N LYS A 210 -25.04 5.23 16.10
CA LYS A 210 -24.99 6.40 15.20
C LYS A 210 -23.73 6.40 14.35
N PHE A 211 -22.59 6.05 14.95
CA PHE A 211 -21.29 6.09 14.28
C PHE A 211 -21.15 4.96 13.25
N SER A 212 -21.59 3.74 13.59
CA SER A 212 -21.60 2.60 12.67
C SER A 212 -22.50 2.85 11.46
N SER A 213 -23.75 3.33 11.68
CA SER A 213 -24.68 3.66 10.58
C SER A 213 -24.09 4.72 9.64
N LYS A 214 -23.47 5.77 10.19
CA LYS A 214 -22.81 6.82 9.40
C LYS A 214 -21.62 6.30 8.58
N ILE A 215 -20.81 5.41 9.14
CA ILE A 215 -19.67 4.83 8.42
C ILE A 215 -20.15 3.81 7.39
N LEU A 216 -21.09 2.94 7.76
CA LEU A 216 -21.65 1.95 6.87
C LEU A 216 -22.28 2.61 5.63
N SER A 217 -23.02 3.69 5.79
CA SER A 217 -23.60 4.43 4.65
C SER A 217 -22.55 4.91 3.66
N LYS A 218 -21.34 5.25 4.12
CA LYS A 218 -20.24 5.65 3.22
C LYS A 218 -19.65 4.47 2.46
N PHE A 219 -19.63 3.27 3.04
CA PHE A 219 -19.23 2.06 2.33
C PHE A 219 -20.29 1.66 1.30
N MET A 220 -21.57 1.73 1.66
CA MET A 220 -22.69 1.33 0.79
C MET A 220 -22.88 2.24 -0.45
N VAL A 221 -22.21 3.38 -0.52
CA VAL A 221 -22.16 4.20 -1.75
C VAL A 221 -21.48 3.46 -2.91
N TYR A 222 -20.53 2.57 -2.60
CA TYR A 222 -19.76 1.84 -3.62
C TYR A 222 -20.56 0.66 -4.20
N ASP A 223 -21.20 -0.12 -3.35
CA ASP A 223 -22.13 -1.18 -3.76
C ASP A 223 -23.06 -1.49 -2.58
N LYS A 224 -24.38 -1.61 -2.86
CA LYS A 224 -25.38 -1.88 -1.81
C LYS A 224 -25.65 -3.37 -1.60
N ASN A 225 -25.36 -4.17 -2.59
CA ASN A 225 -25.77 -5.58 -2.65
C ASN A 225 -24.60 -6.54 -2.40
N SER A 226 -23.36 -6.08 -2.62
CA SER A 226 -22.16 -6.89 -2.45
C SER A 226 -21.55 -6.73 -1.07
N ILE A 227 -20.71 -7.68 -0.70
CA ILE A 227 -19.77 -7.55 0.42
C ILE A 227 -18.68 -6.56 0.00
N ILE A 228 -18.49 -5.50 0.76
CA ILE A 228 -17.47 -4.48 0.46
C ILE A 228 -16.13 -4.93 1.03
N LEU A 229 -15.14 -5.04 0.15
CA LEU A 229 -13.75 -5.34 0.52
C LEU A 229 -12.93 -4.05 0.51
N ASP A 230 -12.60 -3.54 1.69
CA ASP A 230 -11.70 -2.39 1.88
C ASP A 230 -10.27 -2.89 2.15
N LYS A 231 -9.35 -2.55 1.27
CA LYS A 231 -7.94 -2.86 1.41
C LYS A 231 -7.16 -1.56 1.64
N ALA A 232 -7.23 -1.01 2.83
CA ALA A 232 -6.39 0.09 3.29
C ALA A 232 -5.40 -0.46 4.33
N PRO A 233 -4.12 -0.69 3.96
CA PRO A 233 -3.17 -1.40 4.82
C PRO A 233 -3.11 -0.83 6.24
N LEU A 234 -3.08 0.49 6.39
CA LEU A 234 -3.01 1.17 7.68
C LEU A 234 -4.27 1.07 8.55
N ASN A 235 -5.34 0.45 8.06
CA ASN A 235 -6.53 0.17 8.87
C ASN A 235 -6.25 -0.81 10.02
N PHE A 236 -5.06 -1.41 10.10
CA PHE A 236 -4.64 -2.15 11.28
C PHE A 236 -4.67 -1.30 12.56
N MET A 237 -4.53 0.01 12.45
CA MET A 237 -4.69 0.92 13.60
C MET A 237 -6.10 0.90 14.19
N TRP A 238 -7.10 0.60 13.38
CA TRP A 238 -8.52 0.72 13.72
C TRP A 238 -9.19 -0.61 14.04
N ILE A 239 -8.46 -1.70 14.22
CA ILE A 239 -9.03 -3.05 14.44
C ILE A 239 -10.03 -3.06 15.61
N GLY A 240 -9.68 -2.45 16.74
CA GLY A 240 -10.60 -2.34 17.87
C GLY A 240 -11.87 -1.55 17.56
N HIS A 241 -11.75 -0.43 16.84
CA HIS A 241 -12.90 0.35 16.41
C HIS A 241 -13.73 -0.39 15.35
N ILE A 242 -13.09 -1.09 14.41
CA ILE A 242 -13.78 -1.92 13.40
C ILE A 242 -14.65 -2.95 14.11
N HIS A 243 -14.08 -3.71 15.05
CA HIS A 243 -14.81 -4.75 15.76
C HIS A 243 -15.96 -4.16 16.63
N LEU A 244 -15.72 -3.01 17.26
CA LEU A 244 -16.74 -2.34 18.05
C LEU A 244 -17.96 -1.87 17.22
N LEU A 245 -17.68 -1.36 16.00
CA LEU A 245 -18.71 -0.79 15.11
C LEU A 245 -19.34 -1.83 14.19
N PHE A 246 -18.59 -2.84 13.80
CA PHE A 246 -18.94 -3.88 12.82
C PHE A 246 -18.45 -5.25 13.33
N PRO A 247 -19.13 -5.83 14.34
CA PRO A 247 -18.67 -7.08 14.96
C PRO A 247 -18.63 -8.26 13.99
N ASP A 248 -19.42 -8.22 12.90
CA ASP A 248 -19.46 -9.27 11.86
C ASP A 248 -18.40 -9.06 10.76
N ALA A 249 -17.66 -7.95 10.76
CA ALA A 249 -16.64 -7.68 9.77
C ALA A 249 -15.50 -8.69 9.85
N LYS A 250 -15.02 -9.15 8.69
CA LYS A 250 -13.84 -10.01 8.61
C LYS A 250 -12.58 -9.18 8.49
N ILE A 251 -11.57 -9.51 9.29
CA ILE A 251 -10.29 -8.79 9.30
C ILE A 251 -9.19 -9.76 8.88
N ILE A 252 -8.53 -9.46 7.77
CA ILE A 252 -7.43 -10.26 7.21
C ILE A 252 -6.15 -9.42 7.36
N HIS A 253 -5.24 -9.92 8.17
CA HIS A 253 -3.92 -9.33 8.36
C HIS A 253 -2.90 -10.04 7.49
N ILE A 254 -2.23 -9.27 6.61
CA ILE A 254 -1.18 -9.83 5.77
C ILE A 254 0.16 -9.72 6.49
N ASN A 255 0.66 -10.88 6.88
CA ASN A 255 1.99 -11.04 7.46
C ASN A 255 2.99 -11.44 6.38
N ARG A 256 4.11 -10.72 6.27
CA ARG A 256 5.19 -10.96 5.32
C ARG A 256 6.52 -10.72 6.01
N ASN A 257 7.57 -11.39 5.54
CA ASN A 257 8.93 -11.11 6.00
C ASN A 257 9.18 -9.62 6.11
N ILE A 258 9.54 -9.18 7.31
CA ILE A 258 9.60 -7.75 7.63
C ILE A 258 10.73 -7.04 6.89
N LYS A 259 11.84 -7.73 6.60
CA LYS A 259 12.98 -7.16 5.87
C LYS A 259 12.62 -6.95 4.40
N ASP A 260 11.91 -7.91 3.77
CA ASP A 260 11.40 -7.75 2.41
C ASP A 260 10.35 -6.65 2.33
N THR A 261 9.50 -6.54 3.34
CA THR A 261 8.49 -5.49 3.42
C THR A 261 9.16 -4.12 3.57
N ALA A 262 10.12 -3.97 4.47
CA ALA A 262 10.87 -2.74 4.67
C ALA A 262 11.65 -2.32 3.41
N LEU A 263 12.34 -3.26 2.76
CA LEU A 263 12.98 -3.01 1.47
C LEU A 263 11.97 -2.55 0.43
N SER A 264 10.84 -3.24 0.32
CA SER A 264 9.81 -2.89 -0.65
C SER A 264 9.17 -1.54 -0.37
N ILE A 265 9.02 -1.14 0.89
CA ILE A 265 8.59 0.22 1.26
C ILE A 265 9.65 1.23 0.82
N TYR A 266 10.91 1.03 1.21
CA TYR A 266 12.00 1.96 0.97
C TYR A 266 12.30 2.19 -0.53
N LYS A 267 12.02 1.19 -1.38
CA LYS A 267 12.17 1.25 -2.85
C LYS A 267 11.06 2.01 -3.56
N ASN A 268 10.04 2.49 -2.85
CA ASN A 268 8.87 3.09 -3.47
C ASN A 268 8.64 4.53 -3.00
N MET A 269 8.19 5.37 -3.92
CA MET A 269 7.74 6.72 -3.65
C MET A 269 6.22 6.72 -3.47
N PHE A 270 5.76 7.15 -2.30
CA PHE A 270 4.34 7.22 -1.94
C PHE A 270 3.81 8.65 -2.09
N ASP A 271 2.61 8.78 -2.60
CA ASP A 271 1.95 10.07 -2.86
C ASP A 271 1.11 10.57 -1.67
N ALA A 272 1.56 10.31 -0.44
CA ALA A 272 0.78 10.65 0.74
C ALA A 272 1.64 11.28 1.85
N SER A 273 1.26 12.46 2.29
CA SER A 273 1.88 13.15 3.44
C SER A 273 1.83 12.34 4.76
N ALA A 274 0.89 11.39 4.86
CA ALA A 274 0.79 10.49 6.01
C ALA A 274 1.88 9.39 6.05
N LEU A 275 2.62 9.20 4.95
CA LEU A 275 3.64 8.16 4.80
C LEU A 275 5.08 8.72 4.81
N THR A 276 5.31 9.89 5.39
CA THR A 276 6.64 10.54 5.43
C THR A 276 7.69 9.70 6.18
N TRP A 277 7.25 8.84 7.10
CA TRP A 277 8.11 7.91 7.83
C TRP A 277 8.79 6.88 6.91
N THR A 278 8.28 6.66 5.70
CA THR A 278 8.88 5.72 4.73
C THR A 278 10.19 6.22 4.14
N TYR A 279 10.46 7.53 4.20
CA TYR A 279 11.61 8.18 3.56
C TYR A 279 12.82 8.37 4.48
N ASN A 280 12.72 8.00 5.74
CA ASN A 280 13.83 7.99 6.68
C ASN A 280 13.97 6.59 7.28
N GLN A 281 15.19 6.05 7.30
CA GLN A 281 15.42 4.67 7.72
C GLN A 281 15.05 4.44 9.20
N GLU A 282 15.40 5.39 10.08
CA GLU A 282 15.07 5.32 11.51
C GLU A 282 13.57 5.41 11.75
N HIS A 283 12.89 6.32 11.04
CA HIS A 283 11.43 6.44 11.11
C HIS A 283 10.72 5.19 10.58
N LEU A 284 11.24 4.59 9.51
CA LEU A 284 10.70 3.34 8.96
C LEU A 284 10.83 2.20 9.97
N ILE A 285 11.99 2.03 10.59
CA ILE A 285 12.21 1.02 11.64
C ILE A 285 11.24 1.29 12.79
N LYS A 286 11.19 2.53 13.28
CA LYS A 286 10.31 2.89 14.40
C LYS A 286 8.85 2.63 14.11
N PHE A 287 8.38 2.93 12.90
CA PHE A 287 7.00 2.64 12.50
C PHE A 287 6.72 1.13 12.47
N ILE A 288 7.67 0.32 12.02
CA ILE A 288 7.56 -1.14 12.03
C ILE A 288 7.47 -1.68 13.47
N GLU A 289 8.25 -1.14 14.41
CA GLU A 289 8.15 -1.49 15.82
C GLU A 289 6.77 -1.17 16.40
N LEU A 290 6.26 0.04 16.14
CA LEU A 290 4.92 0.46 16.56
C LEU A 290 3.84 -0.45 15.97
N TYR A 291 3.96 -0.79 14.69
CA TYR A 291 3.04 -1.72 14.04
C TYR A 291 3.05 -3.10 14.69
N LYS A 292 4.23 -3.70 14.94
CA LYS A 292 4.34 -5.01 15.59
C LYS A 292 3.72 -4.99 16.99
N ASP A 293 4.02 -3.96 17.76
CA ASP A 293 3.50 -3.80 19.12
C ASP A 293 1.97 -3.65 19.13
N LEU A 294 1.40 -2.84 18.22
CA LEU A 294 -0.03 -2.67 18.13
C LEU A 294 -0.75 -3.94 17.61
N MET A 295 -0.16 -4.66 16.64
CA MET A 295 -0.73 -5.93 16.17
C MET A 295 -0.68 -7.00 17.27
N LYS A 296 0.40 -7.08 18.06
CA LYS A 296 0.46 -7.96 19.24
C LYS A 296 -0.64 -7.61 20.25
N PHE A 297 -0.86 -6.32 20.52
CA PHE A 297 -1.94 -5.84 21.38
C PHE A 297 -3.31 -6.29 20.87
N TRP A 298 -3.62 -6.11 19.56
CA TRP A 298 -4.90 -6.54 19.00
C TRP A 298 -5.11 -8.04 19.08
N LYS A 299 -4.10 -8.84 18.82
CA LYS A 299 -4.18 -10.31 18.92
C LYS A 299 -4.48 -10.78 20.34
N LEU A 300 -3.93 -10.11 21.36
CA LEU A 300 -4.21 -10.41 22.75
C LEU A 300 -5.62 -9.96 23.16
N LYS A 301 -6.09 -8.81 22.66
CA LYS A 301 -7.42 -8.25 23.01
C LYS A 301 -8.56 -8.92 22.27
N LEU A 302 -8.34 -9.40 21.07
CA LEU A 302 -9.33 -9.94 20.15
C LEU A 302 -8.84 -11.28 19.57
N PRO A 303 -8.69 -12.31 20.43
CA PRO A 303 -8.24 -13.61 19.97
C PRO A 303 -9.25 -14.18 18.94
N ASN A 304 -8.73 -14.84 17.89
CA ASN A 304 -9.49 -15.46 16.80
C ASN A 304 -10.29 -14.51 15.88
N LEU A 305 -10.26 -13.20 16.10
CA LEU A 305 -10.93 -12.24 15.21
C LEU A 305 -10.15 -12.01 13.91
N ILE A 306 -8.81 -12.00 14.00
CA ILE A 306 -7.92 -11.61 12.92
C ILE A 306 -7.40 -12.87 12.21
N TYR A 307 -7.69 -13.02 10.92
CA TYR A 307 -7.07 -14.06 10.11
C TYR A 307 -5.65 -13.65 9.71
N GLU A 308 -4.67 -14.44 10.12
CA GLU A 308 -3.27 -14.26 9.74
C GLU A 308 -2.99 -14.90 8.39
N CYS A 309 -2.90 -14.10 7.36
CA CYS A 309 -2.50 -14.54 6.03
C CYS A 309 -0.99 -14.37 5.86
N ASP A 310 -0.29 -15.49 5.80
CA ASP A 310 1.15 -15.54 5.54
C ASP A 310 1.38 -15.38 4.03
N TYR A 311 2.04 -14.29 3.64
CA TYR A 311 2.31 -13.98 2.24
C TYR A 311 3.19 -15.03 1.56
N GLU A 312 4.21 -15.52 2.27
CA GLU A 312 5.13 -16.52 1.73
C GLU A 312 4.42 -17.85 1.48
N LYS A 313 3.50 -18.25 2.37
CA LYS A 313 2.63 -19.42 2.12
C LYS A 313 1.69 -19.20 0.96
N LEU A 314 1.03 -18.03 0.91
CA LEU A 314 0.11 -17.68 -0.17
C LEU A 314 0.78 -17.75 -1.55
N VAL A 315 2.03 -17.27 -1.69
CA VAL A 315 2.74 -17.33 -2.98
C VAL A 315 3.36 -18.70 -3.27
N ASN A 316 3.57 -19.54 -2.27
CA ASN A 316 4.11 -20.89 -2.43
C ASN A 316 3.03 -21.94 -2.75
N ASP A 317 1.85 -21.79 -2.13
CA ASP A 317 0.71 -22.70 -2.26
C ASP A 317 -0.59 -21.88 -2.42
N GLN A 318 -0.70 -21.21 -3.57
CA GLN A 318 -1.76 -20.25 -3.84
C GLN A 318 -3.15 -20.86 -3.67
N GLU A 319 -3.37 -22.06 -4.20
CA GLU A 319 -4.71 -22.67 -4.22
C GLU A 319 -5.21 -22.97 -2.81
N ASN A 320 -4.42 -23.67 -2.00
CA ASN A 320 -4.84 -24.04 -0.64
C ASN A 320 -4.99 -22.82 0.26
N GLU A 321 -4.08 -21.84 0.17
CA GLU A 321 -4.17 -20.62 0.97
C GLU A 321 -5.35 -19.74 0.53
N THR A 322 -5.66 -19.68 -0.77
CA THR A 322 -6.87 -19.00 -1.27
C THR A 322 -8.14 -19.66 -0.75
N LYS A 323 -8.23 -21.00 -0.75
CA LYS A 323 -9.38 -21.73 -0.19
C LYS A 323 -9.61 -21.39 1.29
N LYS A 324 -8.53 -21.29 2.09
CA LYS A 324 -8.60 -20.86 3.50
C LYS A 324 -9.11 -19.44 3.65
N LEU A 325 -8.62 -18.51 2.82
CA LEU A 325 -9.07 -17.12 2.79
C LEU A 325 -10.57 -16.99 2.49
N ILE A 326 -11.03 -17.65 1.44
CA ILE A 326 -12.44 -17.62 1.01
C ILE A 326 -13.34 -18.22 2.10
N LYS A 327 -12.93 -19.36 2.68
CA LYS A 327 -13.64 -19.97 3.82
C LYS A 327 -13.71 -19.04 5.04
N PHE A 328 -12.62 -18.34 5.39
CA PHE A 328 -12.63 -17.37 6.50
C PHE A 328 -13.61 -16.22 6.25
N CYS A 329 -13.76 -15.79 4.99
CA CYS A 329 -14.72 -14.77 4.59
C CYS A 329 -16.18 -15.24 4.61
N ASN A 330 -16.47 -16.49 4.99
CA ASN A 330 -17.78 -17.13 4.91
C ASN A 330 -18.35 -17.10 3.48
N LEU A 331 -17.48 -17.35 2.50
CA LEU A 331 -17.82 -17.40 1.08
C LEU A 331 -17.69 -18.83 0.55
N ASP A 332 -18.55 -19.16 -0.39
CA ASP A 332 -18.43 -20.39 -1.17
C ASP A 332 -17.21 -20.31 -2.09
N TRP A 333 -16.69 -21.46 -2.47
CA TRP A 333 -15.56 -21.51 -3.39
C TRP A 333 -15.96 -21.12 -4.82
N GLU A 334 -15.17 -20.24 -5.45
CA GLU A 334 -15.24 -19.91 -6.87
C GLU A 334 -13.85 -20.00 -7.51
N ASP A 335 -13.74 -20.70 -8.64
CA ASP A 335 -12.47 -20.89 -9.36
C ASP A 335 -11.83 -19.57 -9.84
N ASN A 336 -12.65 -18.55 -10.06
CA ASN A 336 -12.16 -17.21 -10.40
C ASN A 336 -11.20 -16.63 -9.35
N CYS A 337 -11.26 -17.09 -8.10
CA CYS A 337 -10.38 -16.63 -7.04
C CYS A 337 -8.92 -17.10 -7.20
N ILE A 338 -8.67 -18.18 -7.98
CA ILE A 338 -7.29 -18.62 -8.28
C ILE A 338 -6.67 -17.72 -9.36
N ASP A 339 -7.42 -17.38 -10.41
CA ASP A 339 -6.91 -16.59 -11.53
C ASP A 339 -7.24 -15.10 -11.36
N HIS A 340 -6.66 -14.49 -10.33
CA HIS A 340 -6.81 -13.07 -10.05
C HIS A 340 -6.35 -12.15 -11.19
N THR A 341 -5.58 -12.67 -12.17
CA THR A 341 -5.11 -11.88 -13.32
C THR A 341 -6.24 -11.50 -14.26
N LYS A 342 -7.34 -12.27 -14.27
CA LYS A 342 -8.57 -11.97 -15.00
C LYS A 342 -9.44 -10.89 -14.36
N ASN A 343 -9.16 -10.54 -13.12
CA ASN A 343 -9.90 -9.51 -12.42
C ASN A 343 -9.71 -8.14 -13.10
N LYS A 344 -10.82 -7.55 -13.56
CA LYS A 344 -10.83 -6.26 -14.28
C LYS A 344 -10.91 -5.04 -13.35
N THR A 345 -11.00 -5.25 -12.04
CA THR A 345 -11.04 -4.16 -11.07
C THR A 345 -9.80 -3.27 -11.20
N GLY A 346 -10.03 -1.97 -11.26
CA GLY A 346 -8.94 -0.99 -11.39
C GLY A 346 -8.04 -0.99 -10.15
N ILE A 347 -6.73 -1.13 -10.36
CA ILE A 347 -5.75 -1.10 -9.26
C ILE A 347 -5.16 0.31 -9.18
N LYS A 348 -5.41 1.02 -8.07
CA LYS A 348 -4.87 2.37 -7.80
C LYS A 348 -3.85 2.33 -6.65
N THR A 349 -2.80 1.53 -6.79
CA THR A 349 -1.76 1.42 -5.76
C THR A 349 -0.37 1.37 -6.38
N VAL A 350 0.66 1.62 -5.58
CA VAL A 350 2.07 1.47 -5.98
C VAL A 350 2.39 0.04 -6.45
N SER A 351 1.57 -0.95 -6.06
CA SER A 351 1.71 -2.37 -6.45
C SER A 351 1.03 -2.75 -7.77
N LEU A 352 0.51 -1.77 -8.54
CA LEU A 352 -0.32 -1.98 -9.73
C LEU A 352 0.25 -2.98 -10.72
N ALA A 353 1.50 -2.77 -11.16
CA ALA A 353 2.15 -3.63 -12.15
C ALA A 353 2.41 -5.05 -11.62
N GLN A 354 2.61 -5.19 -10.30
CA GLN A 354 2.91 -6.47 -9.65
C GLN A 354 1.66 -7.31 -9.48
N ALA A 355 0.55 -6.70 -9.03
CA ALA A 355 -0.70 -7.39 -8.73
C ALA A 355 -1.45 -7.87 -9.99
N ARG A 356 -1.03 -7.48 -11.18
CA ARG A 356 -1.56 -7.96 -12.47
C ARG A 356 -0.77 -9.12 -13.07
N LYS A 357 0.33 -9.49 -12.45
CA LYS A 357 1.11 -10.67 -12.87
C LYS A 357 0.60 -11.91 -12.16
N PRO A 358 0.77 -13.11 -12.74
CA PRO A 358 0.64 -14.35 -12.01
C PRO A 358 1.47 -14.29 -10.72
N VAL A 359 1.07 -15.05 -9.70
CA VAL A 359 1.83 -15.12 -8.45
C VAL A 359 3.28 -15.50 -8.73
N TYR A 360 4.22 -14.76 -8.15
CA TYR A 360 5.65 -14.95 -8.36
C TYR A 360 6.41 -14.94 -7.03
N LYS A 361 7.49 -15.74 -6.98
CA LYS A 361 8.30 -15.95 -5.76
C LYS A 361 9.54 -15.06 -5.67
N SER A 362 9.88 -14.32 -6.73
CA SER A 362 11.11 -13.52 -6.82
C SER A 362 11.20 -12.33 -5.84
N SER A 363 10.13 -12.08 -5.10
CA SER A 363 10.07 -11.05 -4.06
C SER A 363 10.30 -11.61 -2.64
N VAL A 364 10.41 -12.93 -2.51
CA VAL A 364 10.71 -13.61 -1.23
C VAL A 364 12.22 -13.62 -1.04
N ASN A 365 12.68 -13.23 0.13
CA ASN A 365 14.10 -13.09 0.51
C ASN A 365 14.90 -12.11 -0.37
N LEU A 366 14.22 -11.20 -1.08
CA LEU A 366 14.88 -10.21 -1.93
C LEU A 366 15.80 -9.28 -1.11
N TYR A 367 15.49 -9.04 0.17
CA TYR A 367 16.30 -8.22 1.05
C TYR A 367 17.76 -8.69 1.14
N GLU A 368 18.04 -9.99 1.01
CA GLU A 368 19.39 -10.56 1.06
C GLU A 368 20.32 -9.98 0.00
N THR A 369 19.75 -9.66 -1.17
CA THR A 369 20.49 -9.03 -2.27
C THR A 369 20.89 -7.59 -1.96
N TYR A 370 20.12 -6.89 -1.11
CA TYR A 370 20.29 -5.47 -0.82
C TYR A 370 20.93 -5.17 0.52
N VAL A 371 20.98 -6.12 1.44
CA VAL A 371 21.40 -5.90 2.83
C VAL A 371 22.80 -5.33 2.95
N GLN A 372 23.74 -5.71 2.09
CA GLN A 372 25.11 -5.17 2.06
C GLN A 372 25.18 -3.70 1.65
N TYR A 373 24.17 -3.18 0.94
CA TYR A 373 24.09 -1.79 0.47
C TYR A 373 23.11 -0.95 1.29
N LEU A 374 22.18 -1.60 2.01
CA LEU A 374 21.17 -1.00 2.86
C LEU A 374 21.22 -1.61 4.26
N PRO A 375 22.22 -1.25 5.10
CA PRO A 375 22.48 -1.89 6.39
C PRO A 375 21.30 -1.83 7.37
N PHE A 376 20.38 -0.87 7.24
CA PHE A 376 19.20 -0.79 8.09
C PHE A 376 18.32 -2.06 8.00
N LEU A 377 18.44 -2.87 6.93
CA LEU A 377 17.75 -4.15 6.79
C LEU A 377 18.29 -5.25 7.71
N ILE A 378 19.43 -5.04 8.40
CA ILE A 378 19.99 -6.03 9.35
C ILE A 378 19.13 -6.12 10.62
N PHE A 379 18.40 -5.07 11.00
CA PHE A 379 17.45 -5.03 12.14
C PHE A 379 17.95 -5.77 13.40
N HIS A 380 19.08 -5.37 13.95
CA HIS A 380 19.62 -6.00 15.16
C HIS A 380 18.65 -6.00 16.37
N TYR A 381 17.69 -5.09 16.41
CA TYR A 381 16.71 -4.95 17.49
C TYR A 381 15.41 -5.75 17.30
N LEU A 382 15.12 -6.29 16.11
CA LEU A 382 13.87 -7.00 15.84
C LEU A 382 13.95 -8.53 16.05
N VAL A 383 15.16 -9.08 16.26
CA VAL A 383 15.38 -10.53 16.42
C VAL A 383 15.11 -11.02 17.85
N GLN A 384 15.06 -10.13 18.84
CA GLN A 384 14.89 -10.54 20.25
C GLN A 384 13.45 -10.88 20.65
N THR A 385 12.44 -10.72 19.80
CA THR A 385 11.03 -10.99 20.14
C THR A 385 10.42 -12.22 19.45
N GLU A 386 11.17 -12.95 18.62
CA GLU A 386 10.69 -14.19 17.98
C GLU A 386 11.05 -15.48 18.74
N LYS A 387 11.70 -15.35 19.91
CA LYS A 387 11.97 -16.51 20.79
C LYS A 387 11.22 -16.35 22.12
N HIS A 388 9.89 -16.48 22.08
CA HIS A 388 9.10 -16.92 23.26
C HIS A 388 7.68 -17.24 22.81
#